data_752ae3ebf7188fec6f53a981e633ec18
#
_entry.id   752ae3ebf7188fec6f53a981e633ec18
#
_cell.length_a   1.000
_cell.length_b   1.000
_cell.length_c   1.000
_cell.angle_alpha   90.00
_cell.angle_beta   90.00
_cell.angle_gamma   90.00
#
_symmetry.space_group_name_H-M   'P 1'
#
loop_
_entity.id
_entity.type
_entity.pdbx_description
1 polymer ?
#
loop_
_entity_poly.entity_id
_entity_poly.type
_entity_poly.pdbx_seq_one_letter_code
_entity_poly.pdbx_strand_id
1 'polypeptide(L)'
;MTSALDLLMYSDSAAETTTLLESNGICTIDSRTRTIFVPPEIVVGAVQSDKNAERIKFSCPKIVGDNLDLSKFSIRINFENVSSVDPDISIKDQYICEDASINEDNITFSWVIGKNAARYMGTTRFIVCAVKTDSDSNISIEWNTTVAQIPVLEGIEVDQPSLDENNKDIINQLLAITKTASDEAVKNVNSAKEQAITDIQNVLQPDKTLTVEGGIADAKATG
;
A
#
# COMPACT_ATOMS: atom_id res chain seq x y z
N MET A 1 54.23 -7.30 -5.49
CA MET A 1 53.93 -5.88 -5.82
C MET A 1 52.78 -5.89 -6.80
N THR A 2 51.60 -5.60 -6.32
CA THR A 2 50.37 -5.48 -7.15
C THR A 2 50.53 -4.20 -7.97
N SER A 3 50.40 -4.28 -9.28
CA SER A 3 50.58 -3.16 -10.18
C SER A 3 49.40 -2.16 -10.05
N ALA A 4 49.67 -0.87 -10.33
CA ALA A 4 48.65 0.18 -10.30
C ALA A 4 47.49 -0.10 -11.28
N LEU A 5 47.70 -0.97 -12.29
CA LEU A 5 46.65 -1.40 -13.23
C LEU A 5 45.61 -2.36 -12.58
N ASP A 6 46.07 -3.18 -11.62
CA ASP A 6 45.17 -4.12 -10.91
C ASP A 6 44.21 -3.36 -9.95
N LEU A 7 44.65 -2.21 -9.43
CA LEU A 7 43.80 -1.35 -8.60
C LEU A 7 42.74 -0.59 -9.43
N LEU A 8 43.06 -0.25 -10.69
CA LEU A 8 42.10 0.42 -11.58
C LEU A 8 41.00 -0.51 -12.10
N MET A 9 41.34 -1.79 -12.31
CA MET A 9 40.36 -2.80 -12.71
C MET A 9 39.35 -3.14 -11.58
N TYR A 10 39.78 -2.96 -10.31
CA TYR A 10 38.88 -3.16 -9.16
C TYR A 10 37.95 -1.97 -8.90
N SER A 11 38.31 -0.75 -9.38
CA SER A 11 37.47 0.43 -9.25
C SER A 11 36.32 0.48 -10.25
N ASP A 12 36.49 -0.11 -11.45
CA ASP A 12 35.43 -0.16 -12.45
C ASP A 12 34.30 -1.15 -12.10
N SER A 13 34.64 -2.24 -11.36
CA SER A 13 33.61 -3.16 -10.88
C SER A 13 32.79 -2.59 -9.73
N ALA A 14 33.36 -1.63 -8.98
CA ALA A 14 32.64 -0.91 -7.93
C ALA A 14 31.70 0.17 -8.50
N ALA A 15 32.01 0.73 -9.68
CA ALA A 15 31.14 1.72 -10.34
C ALA A 15 29.90 1.08 -10.97
N GLU A 16 29.96 -0.16 -11.46
CA GLU A 16 28.77 -0.89 -11.92
C GLU A 16 27.84 -1.29 -10.78
N THR A 17 28.39 -1.49 -9.57
CA THR A 17 27.56 -1.78 -8.38
C THR A 17 26.87 -0.52 -7.86
N THR A 18 27.44 0.67 -8.11
CA THR A 18 26.88 1.94 -7.63
C THR A 18 25.66 2.40 -8.48
N THR A 19 25.59 2.01 -9.76
CA THR A 19 24.44 2.31 -10.63
C THR A 19 23.20 1.49 -10.28
N LEU A 20 23.33 0.38 -9.55
CA LEU A 20 22.20 -0.38 -9.01
C LEU A 20 21.62 0.23 -7.73
N LEU A 21 22.32 1.19 -7.11
CA LEU A 21 21.91 1.84 -5.86
C LEU A 21 20.94 3.02 -6.04
N GLU A 22 20.69 3.46 -7.27
CA GLU A 22 19.72 4.53 -7.57
C GLU A 22 18.30 3.99 -7.85
N SER A 23 17.89 2.94 -7.17
CA SER A 23 16.61 2.25 -7.45
C SER A 23 15.38 2.93 -6.85
N ASN A 24 15.40 4.21 -6.49
CA ASN A 24 14.23 4.98 -6.01
C ASN A 24 13.40 4.26 -4.94
N GLY A 25 14.02 3.52 -4.03
CA GLY A 25 13.32 2.78 -2.98
C GLY A 25 12.54 1.55 -3.48
N ILE A 26 12.88 0.99 -4.63
CA ILE A 26 12.27 -0.22 -5.19
C ILE A 26 13.18 -1.42 -4.94
N CYS A 27 12.66 -2.45 -4.27
CA CYS A 27 13.35 -3.73 -4.14
C CYS A 27 13.45 -4.41 -5.52
N THR A 28 14.65 -4.79 -5.92
CA THR A 28 14.87 -5.49 -7.20
C THR A 28 15.17 -6.97 -6.97
N ILE A 29 14.69 -7.82 -7.85
CA ILE A 29 14.89 -9.27 -7.76
C ILE A 29 15.79 -9.72 -8.92
N ASP A 30 16.92 -10.30 -8.59
CA ASP A 30 17.77 -10.97 -9.56
C ASP A 30 17.19 -12.34 -9.91
N SER A 31 16.80 -12.54 -11.17
CA SER A 31 16.17 -13.77 -11.62
C SER A 31 17.11 -14.99 -11.65
N ARG A 32 18.42 -14.79 -11.69
CA ARG A 32 19.43 -15.87 -11.75
C ARG A 32 19.78 -16.39 -10.38
N THR A 33 20.03 -15.47 -9.44
CA THR A 33 20.39 -15.80 -8.05
C THR A 33 19.15 -15.93 -7.17
N ARG A 34 18.01 -15.43 -7.63
CA ARG A 34 16.76 -15.33 -6.89
C ARG A 34 16.87 -14.44 -5.63
N THR A 35 17.85 -13.56 -5.61
CA THR A 35 18.13 -12.69 -4.48
C THR A 35 17.29 -11.42 -4.60
N ILE A 36 16.72 -10.98 -3.48
CA ILE A 36 16.05 -9.70 -3.36
C ILE A 36 17.07 -8.68 -2.86
N PHE A 37 17.31 -7.66 -3.65
CA PHE A 37 18.06 -6.50 -3.22
C PHE A 37 17.09 -5.50 -2.57
N VAL A 38 17.27 -5.28 -1.26
CA VAL A 38 16.52 -4.26 -0.50
C VAL A 38 17.35 -3.00 -0.48
N PRO A 39 16.88 -1.88 -1.07
CA PRO A 39 17.62 -0.63 -1.10
C PRO A 39 17.93 -0.11 0.30
N PRO A 40 19.11 0.49 0.53
CA PRO A 40 19.49 1.02 1.84
C PRO A 40 18.61 2.19 2.29
N GLU A 41 17.87 2.82 1.38
CA GLU A 41 16.87 3.86 1.70
C GLU A 41 15.66 3.30 2.47
N ILE A 42 15.40 1.99 2.38
CA ILE A 42 14.40 1.30 3.21
C ILE A 42 15.01 1.02 4.58
N VAL A 43 15.38 2.09 5.28
CA VAL A 43 15.95 2.02 6.64
C VAL A 43 14.92 1.58 7.66
N VAL A 44 13.66 1.92 7.41
CA VAL A 44 12.50 1.56 8.23
C VAL A 44 11.57 0.73 7.37
N GLY A 45 11.46 -0.56 7.66
CA GLY A 45 10.48 -1.41 7.02
C GLY A 45 9.08 -1.17 7.58
N ALA A 46 9.00 -0.98 8.90
CA ALA A 46 7.78 -0.65 9.66
C ALA A 46 8.15 -0.22 11.09
N VAL A 47 7.17 0.33 11.81
CA VAL A 47 7.21 0.48 13.25
C VAL A 47 6.26 -0.55 13.88
N GLN A 48 6.60 -1.07 15.04
CA GLN A 48 5.75 -2.04 15.75
C GLN A 48 4.30 -1.55 15.85
N SER A 49 3.38 -2.47 15.58
CA SER A 49 1.93 -2.23 15.54
C SER A 49 1.41 -1.40 14.36
N ASP A 50 2.26 -1.03 13.39
CA ASP A 50 1.80 -0.46 12.12
C ASP A 50 0.78 -1.38 11.44
N LYS A 51 -0.19 -0.75 10.80
CA LYS A 51 -1.19 -1.46 10.01
C LYS A 51 -1.46 -0.72 8.71
N ASN A 52 -0.97 -1.28 7.61
CA ASN A 52 -1.16 -0.74 6.27
C ASN A 52 -0.61 0.70 6.08
N ALA A 53 0.35 1.11 6.91
CA ALA A 53 0.98 2.42 6.86
C ALA A 53 2.10 2.47 5.83
N GLU A 54 2.85 1.39 5.69
CA GLU A 54 4.03 1.31 4.83
C GLU A 54 3.79 0.41 3.61
N ARG A 55 4.43 0.80 2.50
CA ARG A 55 4.35 0.07 1.23
C ARG A 55 5.73 -0.12 0.62
N ILE A 56 6.13 -1.36 0.46
CA ILE A 56 7.38 -1.74 -0.20
C ILE A 56 7.08 -2.12 -1.65
N LYS A 57 7.79 -1.51 -2.60
CA LYS A 57 7.65 -1.78 -4.02
C LYS A 57 8.73 -2.75 -4.50
N PHE A 58 8.36 -3.60 -5.46
CA PHE A 58 9.25 -4.60 -6.04
C PHE A 58 9.25 -4.49 -7.56
N SER A 59 10.40 -4.84 -8.15
CA SER A 59 10.56 -5.07 -9.57
C SER A 59 11.25 -6.41 -9.78
N CYS A 60 10.68 -7.25 -10.63
CA CYS A 60 11.20 -8.57 -10.96
C CYS A 60 11.19 -8.76 -12.48
N PRO A 61 12.21 -9.37 -13.09
CA PRO A 61 12.13 -9.78 -14.49
C PRO A 61 10.90 -10.66 -14.74
N LYS A 62 10.21 -10.39 -15.85
CA LYS A 62 9.02 -11.16 -16.25
C LYS A 62 9.34 -12.61 -16.53
N ILE A 63 10.49 -12.85 -17.17
CA ILE A 63 10.96 -14.20 -17.51
C ILE A 63 12.06 -14.60 -16.55
N VAL A 64 11.87 -15.71 -15.87
CA VAL A 64 12.84 -16.25 -14.90
C VAL A 64 13.15 -17.72 -15.19
N GLY A 65 14.28 -18.21 -14.67
CA GLY A 65 14.69 -19.61 -14.83
C GLY A 65 14.64 -20.10 -16.28
N ASP A 66 14.08 -21.27 -16.51
CA ASP A 66 13.95 -21.91 -17.83
C ASP A 66 12.74 -21.36 -18.60
N ASN A 67 12.74 -20.06 -18.92
CA ASN A 67 11.65 -19.34 -19.63
C ASN A 67 10.30 -19.35 -18.90
N LEU A 68 10.31 -19.35 -17.57
CA LEU A 68 9.09 -19.24 -16.77
C LEU A 68 8.55 -17.80 -16.82
N ASP A 69 7.38 -17.61 -17.41
CA ASP A 69 6.72 -16.31 -17.56
C ASP A 69 5.86 -16.01 -16.30
N LEU A 70 6.41 -15.23 -15.38
CA LEU A 70 5.75 -14.87 -14.11
C LEU A 70 4.49 -14.02 -14.27
N SER A 71 4.24 -13.44 -15.45
CA SER A 71 3.00 -12.69 -15.71
C SER A 71 1.73 -13.55 -15.63
N LYS A 72 1.90 -14.87 -15.62
CA LYS A 72 0.82 -15.87 -15.55
C LYS A 72 0.67 -16.47 -14.16
N PHE A 73 1.32 -15.88 -13.15
CA PHE A 73 1.38 -16.37 -11.78
C PHE A 73 0.73 -15.37 -10.82
N SER A 74 0.18 -15.89 -9.73
CA SER A 74 -0.18 -15.08 -8.57
C SER A 74 1.08 -14.78 -7.77
N ILE A 75 1.37 -13.51 -7.56
CA ILE A 75 2.52 -13.08 -6.77
C ILE A 75 2.11 -12.97 -5.31
N ARG A 76 2.90 -13.55 -4.42
CA ARG A 76 2.67 -13.55 -2.98
C ARG A 76 3.97 -13.23 -2.25
N ILE A 77 3.84 -12.73 -1.03
CA ILE A 77 4.96 -12.55 -0.11
C ILE A 77 4.66 -13.40 1.12
N ASN A 78 5.50 -14.41 1.34
CA ASN A 78 5.47 -15.17 2.58
C ASN A 78 6.47 -14.53 3.53
N PHE A 79 6.05 -14.27 4.76
CA PHE A 79 6.89 -13.57 5.71
C PHE A 79 6.82 -14.17 7.12
N GLU A 80 7.85 -13.87 7.91
CA GLU A 80 7.96 -14.19 9.32
C GLU A 80 8.49 -12.96 10.06
N ASN A 81 7.69 -12.40 10.95
CA ASN A 81 8.13 -11.35 11.86
C ASN A 81 8.61 -11.99 13.16
N VAL A 82 9.88 -11.74 13.50
CA VAL A 82 10.56 -12.32 14.66
C VAL A 82 10.83 -11.21 15.68
N SER A 83 10.48 -11.50 16.94
CA SER A 83 10.74 -10.59 18.06
C SER A 83 12.25 -10.49 18.33
N SER A 84 12.75 -9.28 18.56
CA SER A 84 14.12 -9.06 19.01
C SER A 84 14.30 -9.32 20.50
N VAL A 85 13.21 -9.33 21.28
CA VAL A 85 13.23 -9.58 22.74
C VAL A 85 13.28 -11.07 23.02
N ASP A 86 12.51 -11.86 22.27
CA ASP A 86 12.45 -13.30 22.39
C ASP A 86 12.39 -13.92 20.99
N PRO A 87 13.50 -14.48 20.48
CA PRO A 87 13.56 -15.06 19.13
C PRO A 87 12.66 -16.29 18.92
N ASP A 88 12.18 -16.93 19.98
CA ASP A 88 11.23 -18.03 19.89
C ASP A 88 9.80 -17.54 19.60
N ILE A 89 9.57 -16.23 19.78
CA ILE A 89 8.30 -15.58 19.44
C ILE A 89 8.36 -15.05 18.01
N SER A 90 7.61 -15.69 17.13
CA SER A 90 7.46 -15.23 15.75
C SER A 90 6.04 -15.43 15.25
N ILE A 91 5.69 -14.68 14.20
CA ILE A 91 4.43 -14.85 13.47
C ILE A 91 4.73 -15.03 11.99
N LYS A 92 4.13 -16.07 11.40
CA LYS A 92 4.22 -16.36 9.96
C LYS A 92 2.89 -16.07 9.30
N ASP A 93 2.95 -15.40 8.15
CA ASP A 93 1.76 -15.09 7.37
C ASP A 93 2.13 -14.88 5.90
N GLN A 94 1.13 -14.62 5.06
CA GLN A 94 1.31 -14.33 3.65
C GLN A 94 0.53 -13.10 3.23
N TYR A 95 1.02 -12.42 2.20
CA TYR A 95 0.36 -11.30 1.54
C TYR A 95 0.23 -11.60 0.05
N ILE A 96 -0.96 -11.37 -0.55
CA ILE A 96 -1.20 -11.52 -1.98
C ILE A 96 -1.07 -10.15 -2.63
N CYS A 97 -0.17 -10.05 -3.62
CA CYS A 97 0.05 -8.80 -4.36
C CYS A 97 -1.01 -8.68 -5.48
N GLU A 98 -2.09 -7.94 -5.20
CA GLU A 98 -3.18 -7.74 -6.15
C GLU A 98 -2.88 -6.65 -7.19
N ASP A 99 -1.86 -5.80 -6.93
CA ASP A 99 -1.44 -4.67 -7.77
C ASP A 99 -0.32 -5.02 -8.76
N ALA A 100 -0.09 -6.31 -9.01
CA ALA A 100 0.93 -6.74 -9.95
C ALA A 100 0.65 -6.20 -11.36
N SER A 101 1.59 -5.43 -11.90
CA SER A 101 1.52 -4.87 -13.25
C SER A 101 2.71 -5.28 -14.09
N ILE A 102 2.49 -5.45 -15.38
CA ILE A 102 3.51 -5.89 -16.33
C ILE A 102 3.95 -4.66 -17.13
N ASN A 103 5.25 -4.41 -17.14
CA ASN A 103 5.88 -3.38 -17.94
C ASN A 103 6.98 -4.04 -18.76
N GLU A 104 6.76 -4.19 -20.07
CA GLU A 104 7.68 -4.80 -21.04
C GLU A 104 8.35 -6.09 -20.52
N ASP A 105 9.55 -5.96 -19.94
CA ASP A 105 10.38 -7.07 -19.49
C ASP A 105 10.29 -7.32 -17.97
N ASN A 106 9.57 -6.49 -17.22
CA ASN A 106 9.48 -6.58 -15.77
C ASN A 106 8.03 -6.69 -15.29
N ILE A 107 7.89 -7.28 -14.10
CA ILE A 107 6.67 -7.22 -13.29
C ILE A 107 6.96 -6.34 -12.10
N THR A 108 6.09 -5.37 -11.84
CA THR A 108 6.12 -4.52 -10.66
C THR A 108 4.94 -4.83 -9.77
N PHE A 109 5.15 -4.89 -8.48
CA PHE A 109 4.11 -5.16 -7.48
C PHE A 109 4.50 -4.52 -6.16
N SER A 110 3.58 -4.51 -5.20
CA SER A 110 3.89 -3.97 -3.89
C SER A 110 3.36 -4.84 -2.74
N TRP A 111 4.02 -4.70 -1.62
CA TRP A 111 3.62 -5.26 -0.34
C TRP A 111 3.19 -4.15 0.60
N VAL A 112 1.94 -4.17 1.03
CA VAL A 112 1.46 -3.31 2.11
C VAL A 112 1.73 -4.02 3.42
N ILE A 113 2.52 -3.39 4.28
CA ILE A 113 2.91 -3.97 5.57
C ILE A 113 1.69 -4.01 6.49
N GLY A 114 1.18 -5.22 6.69
CA GLY A 114 0.06 -5.47 7.58
C GLY A 114 0.50 -5.65 9.05
N LYS A 115 -0.49 -5.69 9.97
CA LYS A 115 -0.23 -5.81 11.41
C LYS A 115 0.65 -7.01 11.77
N ASN A 116 0.51 -8.16 11.09
CA ASN A 116 1.29 -9.36 11.39
C ASN A 116 2.76 -9.21 10.96
N ALA A 117 3.05 -8.42 9.92
CA ALA A 117 4.42 -8.15 9.48
C ALA A 117 5.15 -7.15 10.39
N ALA A 118 4.41 -6.34 11.15
CA ALA A 118 4.94 -5.36 12.09
C ALA A 118 4.51 -5.66 13.55
N ARG A 119 4.22 -6.92 13.87
CA ARG A 119 3.70 -7.30 15.19
C ARG A 119 4.71 -7.10 16.31
N TYR A 120 5.96 -7.47 16.06
CA TYR A 120 7.03 -7.42 17.04
C TYR A 120 8.15 -6.53 16.54
N MET A 121 8.71 -5.72 17.43
CA MET A 121 10.00 -5.06 17.21
C MET A 121 11.06 -6.11 16.89
N GLY A 122 11.85 -5.88 15.85
CA GLY A 122 12.93 -6.79 15.44
C GLY A 122 13.08 -6.86 13.94
N THR A 123 12.85 -8.03 13.35
CA THR A 123 13.08 -8.24 11.93
C THR A 123 11.91 -9.00 11.30
N THR A 124 11.47 -8.52 10.14
CA THR A 124 10.58 -9.29 9.28
C THR A 124 11.36 -9.86 8.12
N ARG A 125 11.47 -11.19 8.10
CA ARG A 125 12.08 -11.99 7.04
C ARG A 125 11.02 -12.33 6.02
N PHE A 126 11.32 -12.28 4.74
CA PHE A 126 10.34 -12.57 3.71
C PHE A 126 10.96 -13.16 2.44
N ILE A 127 10.12 -13.82 1.65
CA ILE A 127 10.41 -14.27 0.30
C ILE A 127 9.28 -13.81 -0.62
N VAL A 128 9.61 -13.62 -1.89
CA VAL A 128 8.61 -13.45 -2.95
C VAL A 128 8.36 -14.81 -3.58
N CYS A 129 7.08 -15.17 -3.68
CA CYS A 129 6.60 -16.40 -4.25
C CYS A 129 5.75 -16.11 -5.49
N ALA A 130 6.02 -16.78 -6.59
CA ALA A 130 5.15 -16.78 -7.76
C ALA A 130 4.49 -18.17 -7.87
N VAL A 131 3.17 -18.22 -7.79
CA VAL A 131 2.40 -19.46 -7.69
C VAL A 131 1.44 -19.58 -8.86
N LYS A 132 1.47 -20.73 -9.52
CA LYS A 132 0.47 -21.11 -10.53
C LYS A 132 -0.34 -22.30 -10.03
N THR A 133 -1.65 -22.18 -10.11
CA THR A 133 -2.59 -23.24 -9.76
C THR A 133 -3.11 -23.93 -11.02
N ASP A 134 -3.45 -25.22 -10.88
CA ASP A 134 -4.20 -25.98 -11.88
C ASP A 134 -5.72 -25.73 -11.81
N SER A 135 -6.49 -26.46 -12.61
CA SER A 135 -7.96 -26.40 -12.63
C SER A 135 -8.60 -26.79 -11.30
N ASP A 136 -7.92 -27.61 -10.50
CA ASP A 136 -8.42 -28.12 -9.23
C ASP A 136 -7.94 -27.26 -8.04
N SER A 137 -7.37 -26.08 -8.33
CA SER A 137 -6.81 -25.14 -7.35
C SER A 137 -5.58 -25.65 -6.59
N ASN A 138 -4.94 -26.74 -7.06
CA ASN A 138 -3.67 -27.19 -6.49
C ASN A 138 -2.51 -26.38 -7.08
N ILE A 139 -1.47 -26.19 -6.29
CA ILE A 139 -0.24 -25.53 -6.75
C ILE A 139 0.45 -26.45 -7.73
N SER A 140 0.52 -26.05 -9.01
CA SER A 140 1.18 -26.81 -10.08
C SER A 140 2.64 -26.40 -10.27
N ILE A 141 2.94 -25.11 -10.08
CA ILE A 141 4.28 -24.54 -10.17
C ILE A 141 4.42 -23.48 -9.09
N GLU A 142 5.56 -23.50 -8.41
CA GLU A 142 5.94 -22.47 -7.44
C GLU A 142 7.39 -22.06 -7.68
N TRP A 143 7.62 -20.75 -7.80
CA TRP A 143 8.94 -20.15 -7.91
C TRP A 143 9.14 -19.20 -6.73
N ASN A 144 10.25 -19.36 -6.01
CA ASN A 144 10.56 -18.62 -4.79
C ASN A 144 11.90 -17.90 -4.90
N THR A 145 11.99 -16.72 -4.26
CA THR A 145 13.26 -16.04 -4.03
C THR A 145 13.99 -16.60 -2.82
N THR A 146 15.23 -16.16 -2.62
CA THR A 146 15.92 -16.32 -1.34
C THR A 146 15.31 -15.37 -0.30
N VAL A 147 15.62 -15.60 0.99
CA VAL A 147 15.12 -14.77 2.10
C VAL A 147 15.76 -13.41 2.07
N ALA A 148 14.94 -12.36 2.12
CA ALA A 148 15.34 -11.00 2.43
C ALA A 148 14.76 -10.59 3.80
N GLN A 149 15.13 -9.42 4.30
CA GLN A 149 14.68 -8.93 5.58
C GLN A 149 14.54 -7.41 5.62
N ILE A 150 13.61 -6.94 6.44
CA ILE A 150 13.42 -5.53 6.77
C ILE A 150 13.36 -5.35 8.29
N PRO A 151 13.84 -4.23 8.82
CA PRO A 151 13.73 -3.94 10.25
C PRO A 151 12.32 -3.49 10.59
N VAL A 152 11.87 -3.89 11.78
CA VAL A 152 10.68 -3.34 12.45
C VAL A 152 11.17 -2.61 13.71
N LEU A 153 10.99 -1.30 13.74
CA LEU A 153 11.42 -0.47 14.83
C LEU A 153 10.49 -0.58 16.02
N GLU A 154 10.98 -0.18 17.19
CA GLU A 154 10.18 -0.13 18.41
C GLU A 154 9.02 0.85 18.27
N GLY A 155 7.83 0.41 18.67
CA GLY A 155 6.62 1.21 18.77
C GLY A 155 6.00 1.03 20.14
N ILE A 156 5.08 1.91 20.50
CA ILE A 156 4.33 1.79 21.76
C ILE A 156 2.95 1.22 21.40
N GLU A 157 2.72 -0.06 21.70
CA GLU A 157 1.39 -0.65 21.62
C GLU A 157 0.62 -0.28 22.88
N VAL A 158 -0.48 0.46 22.69
CA VAL A 158 -1.41 0.70 23.78
C VAL A 158 -2.46 -0.41 23.71
N ASP A 159 -2.53 -1.24 24.73
CA ASP A 159 -3.63 -2.19 24.87
C ASP A 159 -4.95 -1.43 24.75
N GLN A 160 -5.99 -2.09 24.22
CA GLN A 160 -7.30 -1.43 24.05
C GLN A 160 -7.64 -0.64 25.29
N PRO A 161 -7.92 0.66 25.17
CA PRO A 161 -8.16 1.49 26.33
C PRO A 161 -9.28 0.85 27.14
N SER A 162 -8.93 0.39 28.35
CA SER A 162 -9.93 0.03 29.32
C SER A 162 -10.78 1.29 29.54
N LEU A 163 -12.10 1.15 29.59
CA LEU A 163 -13.04 2.26 29.83
C LEU A 163 -12.95 2.72 31.31
N ASP A 164 -11.76 2.75 31.87
CA ASP A 164 -11.51 3.26 33.22
C ASP A 164 -11.34 4.79 33.22
N GLU A 165 -11.30 5.36 34.42
CA GLU A 165 -11.23 6.81 34.60
C GLU A 165 -9.98 7.46 33.99
N ASN A 166 -8.91 6.68 33.73
CA ASN A 166 -7.67 7.19 33.17
C ASN A 166 -7.77 7.49 31.65
N ASN A 167 -8.80 6.99 30.99
CA ASN A 167 -9.02 7.17 29.56
C ASN A 167 -10.08 8.24 29.23
N LYS A 168 -10.53 9.02 30.22
CA LYS A 168 -11.52 10.10 30.02
C LYS A 168 -11.10 11.08 28.94
N ASP A 169 -9.82 11.42 28.87
CA ASP A 169 -9.32 12.39 27.89
C ASP A 169 -9.45 11.88 26.45
N ILE A 170 -9.16 10.58 26.23
CA ILE A 170 -9.31 9.96 24.90
C ILE A 170 -10.78 9.88 24.51
N ILE A 171 -11.66 9.51 25.44
CA ILE A 171 -13.11 9.47 25.21
C ILE A 171 -13.64 10.87 24.89
N ASN A 172 -13.22 11.88 25.63
CA ASN A 172 -13.61 13.26 25.39
C ASN A 172 -13.11 13.77 24.02
N GLN A 173 -11.90 13.42 23.61
CA GLN A 173 -11.37 13.74 22.28
C GLN A 173 -12.17 13.04 21.18
N LEU A 174 -12.49 11.75 21.33
CA LEU A 174 -13.31 11.00 20.36
C LEU A 174 -14.72 11.58 20.25
N LEU A 175 -15.33 11.94 21.39
CA LEU A 175 -16.64 12.60 21.41
C LEU A 175 -16.61 13.97 20.74
N ALA A 176 -15.55 14.76 20.95
CA ALA A 176 -15.38 16.05 20.30
C ALA A 176 -15.23 15.90 18.78
N ILE A 177 -14.41 14.96 18.32
CA ILE A 177 -14.23 14.66 16.89
C ILE A 177 -15.52 14.18 16.26
N THR A 178 -16.24 13.26 16.91
CA THR A 178 -17.53 12.76 16.43
C THR A 178 -18.58 13.85 16.33
N LYS A 179 -18.64 14.74 17.33
CA LYS A 179 -19.55 15.87 17.33
C LYS A 179 -19.23 16.84 16.18
N THR A 180 -17.96 17.19 16.00
CA THR A 180 -17.55 18.09 14.91
C THR A 180 -17.92 17.50 13.55
N ALA A 181 -17.64 16.22 13.31
CA ALA A 181 -17.99 15.54 12.07
C ALA A 181 -19.52 15.49 11.84
N SER A 182 -20.30 15.29 12.91
CA SER A 182 -21.76 15.31 12.84
C SER A 182 -22.30 16.70 12.51
N ASP A 183 -21.77 17.74 13.16
CA ASP A 183 -22.19 19.14 12.94
C ASP A 183 -21.85 19.59 11.51
N GLU A 184 -20.72 19.15 10.96
CA GLU A 184 -20.30 19.43 9.60
C GLU A 184 -21.18 18.69 8.58
N ALA A 185 -21.53 17.43 8.82
CA ALA A 185 -22.46 16.67 8.00
C ALA A 185 -23.85 17.31 7.95
N VAL A 186 -24.37 17.74 9.10
CA VAL A 186 -25.67 18.46 9.20
C VAL A 186 -25.63 19.78 8.43
N LYS A 187 -24.55 20.53 8.54
CA LYS A 187 -24.35 21.79 7.79
C LYS A 187 -24.36 21.53 6.28
N ASN A 188 -23.64 20.51 5.81
CA ASN A 188 -23.59 20.17 4.40
C ASN A 188 -24.94 19.74 3.84
N VAL A 189 -25.70 18.93 4.61
CA VAL A 189 -27.07 18.52 4.24
C VAL A 189 -28.02 19.74 4.16
N ASN A 190 -27.94 20.66 5.12
CA ASN A 190 -28.78 21.86 5.11
C ASN A 190 -28.42 22.76 3.92
N SER A 191 -27.14 22.97 3.62
CA SER A 191 -26.71 23.76 2.45
C SER A 191 -27.19 23.12 1.12
N ALA A 192 -27.09 21.80 0.98
CA ALA A 192 -27.59 21.10 -0.19
C ALA A 192 -29.11 21.22 -0.34
N LYS A 193 -29.85 21.15 0.79
CA LYS A 193 -31.29 21.35 0.81
C LYS A 193 -31.70 22.76 0.38
N GLU A 194 -31.04 23.82 0.91
CA GLU A 194 -31.30 25.20 0.52
C GLU A 194 -31.01 25.43 -0.96
N GLN A 195 -29.91 24.87 -1.47
CA GLN A 195 -29.60 24.94 -2.89
C GLN A 195 -30.68 24.27 -3.74
N ALA A 196 -31.10 23.07 -3.39
CA ALA A 196 -32.17 22.37 -4.10
C ALA A 196 -33.49 23.15 -4.09
N ILE A 197 -33.86 23.78 -2.98
CA ILE A 197 -35.06 24.64 -2.89
C ILE A 197 -34.93 25.82 -3.84
N THR A 198 -33.77 26.47 -3.86
CA THR A 198 -33.49 27.62 -4.74
C THR A 198 -33.58 27.22 -6.22
N ASP A 199 -33.00 26.05 -6.58
CA ASP A 199 -33.03 25.53 -7.94
C ASP A 199 -34.45 25.20 -8.40
N ILE A 200 -35.27 24.57 -7.53
CA ILE A 200 -36.68 24.31 -7.78
C ILE A 200 -37.48 25.61 -7.96
N GLN A 201 -37.24 26.63 -7.11
CA GLN A 201 -37.91 27.91 -7.21
C GLN A 201 -37.56 28.63 -8.52
N ASN A 202 -36.31 28.53 -8.96
CA ASN A 202 -35.88 29.13 -10.23
C ASN A 202 -36.53 28.45 -11.46
N VAL A 203 -36.72 27.11 -11.40
CA VAL A 203 -37.39 26.34 -12.46
C VAL A 203 -38.91 26.64 -12.48
N LEU A 204 -39.51 26.91 -11.32
CA LEU A 204 -40.94 27.16 -11.19
C LEU A 204 -41.32 28.63 -11.41
N GLN A 205 -40.39 29.53 -11.76
CA GLN A 205 -40.74 30.90 -12.09
C GLN A 205 -41.62 30.94 -13.36
N PRO A 206 -42.83 31.47 -13.27
CA PRO A 206 -43.67 31.58 -14.46
C PRO A 206 -43.08 32.50 -15.52
N ASP A 207 -42.94 31.99 -16.72
CA ASP A 207 -42.57 32.80 -17.87
C ASP A 207 -43.73 33.71 -18.29
N LYS A 208 -43.65 34.97 -17.86
CA LYS A 208 -44.67 35.99 -18.18
C LYS A 208 -44.68 36.39 -19.64
N THR A 209 -43.67 36.04 -20.40
CA THR A 209 -43.53 36.48 -21.80
C THR A 209 -43.97 35.38 -22.77
N LEU A 210 -44.16 34.15 -22.31
CA LEU A 210 -44.39 32.95 -23.16
C LEU A 210 -43.33 32.74 -24.27
N THR A 211 -42.19 33.38 -24.13
CA THR A 211 -41.14 33.38 -25.15
C THR A 211 -40.04 32.34 -24.90
N VAL A 212 -40.03 31.71 -23.74
CA VAL A 212 -39.05 30.68 -23.37
C VAL A 212 -39.67 29.31 -23.57
N GLU A 213 -39.15 28.56 -24.54
CA GLU A 213 -39.58 27.19 -24.81
C GLU A 213 -39.31 26.29 -23.59
N GLY A 214 -40.34 25.73 -22.97
CA GLY A 214 -40.26 24.93 -21.77
C GLY A 214 -40.49 25.63 -20.42
N GLY A 215 -40.76 26.93 -20.42
CA GLY A 215 -41.19 27.68 -19.22
C GLY A 215 -42.63 27.38 -18.80
N ILE A 216 -42.93 27.50 -17.52
CA ILE A 216 -44.31 27.35 -17.00
C ILE A 216 -45.04 28.69 -17.28
N ALA A 217 -46.07 28.63 -18.10
CA ALA A 217 -46.89 29.80 -18.39
C ALA A 217 -47.70 30.25 -17.16
N ASP A 218 -47.72 31.56 -16.89
CA ASP A 218 -48.60 32.15 -15.85
C ASP A 218 -50.04 32.12 -16.33
N ALA A 219 -50.84 31.26 -15.72
CA ALA A 219 -52.27 31.06 -16.07
C ALA A 219 -53.13 32.32 -15.84
N LYS A 220 -52.59 33.36 -15.17
CA LYS A 220 -53.33 34.63 -14.96
C LYS A 220 -53.12 35.65 -16.09
N ALA A 221 -52.23 35.42 -17.03
CA ALA A 221 -51.97 36.38 -18.12
C ALA A 221 -52.98 36.28 -19.28
N THR A 222 -53.88 35.31 -19.25
CA THR A 222 -54.87 35.00 -20.31
C THR A 222 -56.30 35.34 -19.96
N GLY A 223 -56.55 36.15 -18.92
CA GLY A 223 -57.88 36.61 -18.53
C GLY A 223 -58.18 38.02 -18.97
#